data_ac6dcee121587703c529d9dd24cff12f
#
_entry.id   ac6dcee121587703c529d9dd24cff12f
#
_cell.length_a   1.000
_cell.length_b   1.000
_cell.length_c   1.000
_cell.angle_alpha   90.00
_cell.angle_beta   90.00
_cell.angle_gamma   90.00
#
_symmetry.space_group_name_H-M   'P 1'
#
loop_
_entity.id
_entity.type
_entity.pdbx_description
1 polymer ?
#
loop_
_entity_poly.entity_id
_entity_poly.type
_entity_poly.pdbx_seq_one_letter_code
_entity_poly.pdbx_strand_id
1 'polypeptide(L)'
;PPAMVETSLSAEEESLRPPSPVLLADGLEWPLRLAAVWQLVQAAPMRLTQAKSLFKRDIARLEADEVLKAPAPDQLSSLPEIALFALLWAEATELLQLNNGELIAKPFPEYWSNDLRATLIQLWSGLLAVESWDPLRGYLVPAVGEPPSPFPTAAPMIMLLLARCDPKAWIEPGEPSGWLWEHHPSWAGQLPADAAKNRGREWVERFLLGIAYPLQLLEVSRHSSRLLCRLSPLGRRLFAGTVEATPAAQPS
;
A
#
# COMPACT_ATOMS: atom_id res chain seq x y z
N PRO A 1 -13.80 -21.05 -23.97
CA PRO A 1 -12.91 -20.04 -23.43
C PRO A 1 -13.63 -18.70 -23.50
N PRO A 2 -13.83 -18.01 -22.36
CA PRO A 2 -14.40 -16.68 -22.41
C PRO A 2 -13.43 -15.77 -23.15
N ALA A 3 -13.93 -15.01 -24.11
CA ALA A 3 -13.21 -13.99 -24.81
C ALA A 3 -12.59 -13.06 -23.75
N MET A 4 -11.27 -12.91 -23.79
CA MET A 4 -10.58 -11.89 -23.01
C MET A 4 -11.17 -10.55 -23.46
N VAL A 5 -11.90 -9.92 -22.57
CA VAL A 5 -12.28 -8.52 -22.72
C VAL A 5 -10.96 -7.76 -22.66
N GLU A 6 -10.45 -7.36 -23.83
CA GLU A 6 -9.53 -6.25 -23.93
C GLU A 6 -10.29 -5.05 -23.37
N THR A 7 -10.07 -4.78 -22.09
CA THR A 7 -10.50 -3.53 -21.49
C THR A 7 -9.69 -2.47 -22.21
N SER A 8 -10.29 -1.86 -23.22
CA SER A 8 -9.77 -0.67 -23.85
C SER A 8 -9.74 0.44 -22.81
N LEU A 9 -8.63 0.56 -22.09
CA LEU A 9 -8.22 1.79 -21.47
C LEU A 9 -8.12 2.77 -22.64
N SER A 10 -8.90 3.81 -22.61
CA SER A 10 -9.35 4.65 -23.70
C SER A 10 -8.23 5.15 -24.64
N ALA A 11 -8.58 5.38 -25.90
CA ALA A 11 -7.75 5.83 -27.02
C ALA A 11 -7.11 7.24 -26.87
N GLU A 12 -7.03 7.78 -25.66
CA GLU A 12 -6.22 8.97 -25.32
C GLU A 12 -4.77 8.61 -24.97
N GLU A 13 -4.41 7.33 -25.07
CA GLU A 13 -3.09 6.78 -24.68
C GLU A 13 -1.90 7.34 -25.48
N GLU A 14 -2.09 7.84 -26.68
CA GLU A 14 -0.99 8.32 -27.53
C GLU A 14 -0.48 9.71 -27.12
N SER A 15 -1.20 10.43 -26.28
CA SER A 15 -0.89 11.79 -25.82
C SER A 15 -0.17 11.88 -24.47
N LEU A 16 -0.10 10.81 -23.70
CA LEU A 16 0.45 10.83 -22.35
C LEU A 16 1.91 10.39 -22.29
N ARG A 17 2.80 11.04 -23.08
CA ARG A 17 4.23 10.99 -22.76
C ARG A 17 4.45 11.77 -21.48
N PRO A 18 4.93 11.12 -20.41
CA PRO A 18 5.19 11.85 -19.17
C PRO A 18 6.26 12.92 -19.43
N PRO A 19 6.02 14.16 -19.03
CA PRO A 19 7.11 15.12 -19.00
C PRO A 19 8.12 14.66 -17.95
N SER A 20 9.39 14.78 -18.23
CA SER A 20 10.45 14.66 -17.25
C SER A 20 10.29 15.74 -16.16
N PRO A 21 10.48 15.44 -14.85
CA PRO A 21 11.08 14.19 -14.32
C PRO A 21 10.07 13.12 -13.89
N VAL A 22 10.50 11.85 -14.00
CA VAL A 22 9.83 10.72 -13.32
C VAL A 22 10.30 10.71 -11.87
N LEU A 23 9.35 10.61 -10.94
CA LEU A 23 9.60 10.52 -9.51
C LEU A 23 9.61 9.04 -9.11
N LEU A 24 10.60 8.67 -8.31
CA LEU A 24 10.69 7.39 -7.64
C LEU A 24 11.03 7.66 -6.17
N ALA A 25 10.29 7.07 -5.26
CA ALA A 25 10.57 7.19 -3.83
C ALA A 25 11.90 6.50 -3.47
N ASP A 26 12.54 6.95 -2.39
CA ASP A 26 13.77 6.32 -1.88
C ASP A 26 13.53 4.96 -1.19
N GLY A 27 12.28 4.65 -0.86
CA GLY A 27 11.86 3.43 -0.19
C GLY A 27 12.08 3.42 1.32
N LEU A 28 12.50 4.52 1.92
CA LEU A 28 12.86 4.57 3.35
C LEU A 28 11.67 4.94 4.25
N GLU A 29 10.63 5.55 3.72
CA GLU A 29 9.49 6.05 4.49
C GLU A 29 8.90 5.00 5.45
N TRP A 30 8.44 3.87 4.90
CA TRP A 30 7.81 2.83 5.72
C TRP A 30 8.80 2.07 6.59
N PRO A 31 9.99 1.66 6.12
CA PRO A 31 11.02 1.10 6.99
C PRO A 31 11.32 1.97 8.23
N LEU A 32 11.48 3.28 8.06
CA LEU A 32 11.76 4.20 9.18
C LEU A 32 10.58 4.30 10.14
N ARG A 33 9.34 4.39 9.66
CA ARG A 33 8.16 4.44 10.53
C ARG A 33 7.97 3.15 11.32
N LEU A 34 8.14 1.99 10.69
CA LEU A 34 8.02 0.73 11.39
C LEU A 34 9.16 0.52 12.40
N ALA A 35 10.38 0.98 12.08
CA ALA A 35 11.50 0.97 13.03
C ALA A 35 11.23 1.90 14.23
N ALA A 36 10.64 3.08 14.03
CA ALA A 36 10.23 3.96 15.12
C ALA A 36 9.18 3.31 16.03
N VAL A 37 8.18 2.67 15.46
CA VAL A 37 7.19 1.88 16.22
C VAL A 37 7.88 0.78 17.02
N TRP A 38 8.78 0.02 16.39
CA TRP A 38 9.52 -1.04 17.05
C TRP A 38 10.32 -0.50 18.25
N GLN A 39 11.03 0.64 18.10
CA GLN A 39 11.79 1.28 19.19
C GLN A 39 10.87 1.72 20.33
N LEU A 40 9.72 2.32 20.04
CA LEU A 40 8.75 2.72 21.06
C LEU A 40 8.24 1.51 21.86
N VAL A 41 7.91 0.41 21.19
CA VAL A 41 7.43 -0.81 21.85
C VAL A 41 8.55 -1.51 22.62
N GLN A 42 9.78 -1.51 22.10
CA GLN A 42 10.96 -2.06 22.79
C GLN A 42 11.27 -1.28 24.09
N ALA A 43 11.17 0.04 24.05
CA ALA A 43 11.39 0.90 25.23
C ALA A 43 10.33 0.66 26.31
N ALA A 44 9.07 0.46 25.92
CA ALA A 44 7.98 0.11 26.82
C ALA A 44 6.86 -0.63 26.07
N PRO A 45 6.56 -1.89 26.40
CA PRO A 45 5.46 -2.65 25.80
C PRO A 45 4.14 -1.89 25.84
N MET A 46 3.30 -2.11 24.82
CA MET A 46 1.98 -1.48 24.71
C MET A 46 0.88 -2.48 25.03
N ARG A 47 -0.07 -2.05 25.87
CA ARG A 47 -1.16 -2.92 26.29
C ARG A 47 -2.38 -2.80 25.40
N LEU A 48 -3.01 -3.93 25.13
CA LEU A 48 -4.31 -3.97 24.49
C LEU A 48 -5.43 -4.07 25.51
N THR A 49 -6.55 -3.43 25.21
CA THR A 49 -7.81 -3.61 25.93
C THR A 49 -8.40 -4.98 25.64
N GLN A 50 -9.46 -5.36 26.36
CA GLN A 50 -10.23 -6.57 26.05
C GLN A 50 -10.83 -6.55 24.63
N ALA A 51 -11.12 -5.35 24.09
CA ALA A 51 -11.57 -5.14 22.71
C ALA A 51 -10.43 -5.14 21.68
N LYS A 52 -9.21 -5.58 22.07
CA LYS A 52 -7.99 -5.59 21.22
C LYS A 52 -7.59 -4.23 20.64
N SER A 53 -8.02 -3.13 21.25
CA SER A 53 -7.59 -1.78 20.91
C SER A 53 -6.50 -1.30 21.89
N LEU A 54 -5.67 -0.34 21.45
CA LEU A 54 -4.67 0.28 22.33
C LEU A 54 -5.32 1.15 23.41
N PHE A 55 -4.65 1.28 24.55
CA PHE A 55 -5.01 2.30 25.52
C PHE A 55 -4.69 3.71 24.98
N LYS A 56 -5.49 4.70 25.34
CA LYS A 56 -5.31 6.11 24.93
C LYS A 56 -3.90 6.63 25.19
N ARG A 57 -3.27 6.23 26.29
CA ARG A 57 -1.90 6.62 26.63
C ARG A 57 -0.90 6.11 25.58
N ASP A 58 -1.07 4.89 25.10
CA ASP A 58 -0.14 4.29 24.13
C ASP A 58 -0.38 4.85 22.72
N ILE A 59 -1.63 5.17 22.36
CA ILE A 59 -1.96 5.96 21.17
C ILE A 59 -1.25 7.31 21.22
N ALA A 60 -1.38 8.05 22.35
CA ALA A 60 -0.73 9.35 22.50
C ALA A 60 0.80 9.27 22.39
N ARG A 61 1.42 8.16 22.82
CA ARG A 61 2.88 7.94 22.65
C ARG A 61 3.25 7.78 21.17
N LEU A 62 2.47 7.03 20.41
CA LEU A 62 2.69 6.88 18.96
C LEU A 62 2.53 8.21 18.23
N GLU A 63 1.46 8.95 18.53
CA GLU A 63 1.17 10.24 17.89
C GLU A 63 2.15 11.35 18.27
N ALA A 64 2.82 11.24 19.42
CA ALA A 64 3.83 12.19 19.86
C ALA A 64 5.21 11.97 19.20
N ASP A 65 5.45 10.79 18.61
CA ASP A 65 6.73 10.47 17.98
C ASP A 65 6.98 11.33 16.74
N GLU A 66 8.18 11.90 16.64
CA GLU A 66 8.54 12.83 15.57
C GLU A 66 8.56 12.17 14.17
N VAL A 67 8.97 10.90 14.07
CA VAL A 67 9.03 10.17 12.81
C VAL A 67 7.62 9.77 12.37
N LEU A 68 6.77 9.36 13.31
CA LEU A 68 5.41 8.90 13.02
C LEU A 68 4.47 10.04 12.63
N LYS A 69 4.64 11.24 13.20
CA LYS A 69 3.78 12.40 12.91
C LYS A 69 4.24 13.25 11.73
N ALA A 70 5.55 13.20 11.40
CA ALA A 70 6.07 14.03 10.31
C ALA A 70 5.47 13.60 8.97
N PRO A 71 5.13 14.55 8.08
CA PRO A 71 4.85 14.21 6.69
C PRO A 71 6.10 13.64 6.03
N ALA A 72 5.91 12.66 5.13
CA ALA A 72 7.02 12.17 4.32
C ALA A 72 7.56 13.28 3.41
N PRO A 73 8.89 13.35 3.17
CA PRO A 73 9.48 14.36 2.28
C PRO A 73 8.86 14.38 0.89
N ASP A 74 8.55 13.20 0.34
CA ASP A 74 7.99 13.02 -0.99
C ASP A 74 6.50 12.61 -0.96
N GLN A 75 5.77 13.02 0.09
CA GLN A 75 4.38 12.64 0.27
C GLN A 75 3.51 13.14 -0.88
N LEU A 76 2.96 12.21 -1.65
CA LEU A 76 2.04 12.48 -2.74
C LEU A 76 0.57 12.35 -2.32
N SER A 77 0.29 11.67 -1.22
CA SER A 77 -1.05 11.52 -0.64
C SER A 77 -0.98 11.31 0.87
N SER A 78 -1.92 11.92 1.60
CA SER A 78 -2.04 11.76 3.05
C SER A 78 -2.83 10.50 3.40
N LEU A 79 -2.40 9.81 4.45
CA LEU A 79 -3.12 8.66 5.02
C LEU A 79 -3.65 9.02 6.41
N PRO A 80 -4.83 8.52 6.79
CA PRO A 80 -5.34 8.72 8.14
C PRO A 80 -4.59 7.84 9.15
N GLU A 81 -4.43 8.35 10.36
CA GLU A 81 -3.90 7.61 11.52
C GLU A 81 -2.61 6.81 11.22
N ILE A 82 -1.64 7.46 10.56
CA ILE A 82 -0.38 6.86 10.10
C ILE A 82 0.33 6.07 11.20
N ALA A 83 0.34 6.60 12.43
CA ALA A 83 1.01 5.96 13.55
C ALA A 83 0.36 4.62 13.95
N LEU A 84 -0.98 4.56 13.95
CA LEU A 84 -1.71 3.31 14.17
C LEU A 84 -1.55 2.34 13.01
N PHE A 85 -1.57 2.84 11.77
CA PHE A 85 -1.29 2.03 10.60
C PHE A 85 0.10 1.40 10.67
N ALA A 86 1.14 2.18 11.00
CA ALA A 86 2.50 1.68 11.16
C ALA A 86 2.59 0.60 12.25
N LEU A 87 1.85 0.74 13.36
CA LEU A 87 1.79 -0.25 14.43
C LEU A 87 1.18 -1.58 13.95
N LEU A 88 0.01 -1.52 13.30
CA LEU A 88 -0.65 -2.71 12.74
C LEU A 88 0.23 -3.41 11.72
N TRP A 89 0.92 -2.63 10.92
CA TRP A 89 1.83 -3.17 9.92
C TRP A 89 3.11 -3.75 10.53
N ALA A 90 3.65 -3.17 11.61
CA ALA A 90 4.76 -3.73 12.35
C ALA A 90 4.39 -5.07 13.02
N GLU A 91 3.15 -5.24 13.49
CA GLU A 91 2.63 -6.52 13.97
C GLU A 91 2.50 -7.52 12.80
N ALA A 92 1.90 -7.12 11.70
CA ALA A 92 1.70 -7.95 10.50
C ALA A 92 3.02 -8.41 9.84
N THR A 93 4.09 -7.62 9.95
CA THR A 93 5.45 -7.98 9.50
C THR A 93 6.27 -8.72 10.54
N GLU A 94 5.66 -9.08 11.65
CA GLU A 94 6.30 -9.79 12.76
C GLU A 94 7.46 -9.05 13.46
N LEU A 95 7.56 -7.73 13.32
CA LEU A 95 8.45 -6.92 14.14
C LEU A 95 7.98 -6.86 15.60
N LEU A 96 6.67 -6.98 15.79
CA LEU A 96 6.00 -7.05 17.07
C LEU A 96 5.27 -8.37 17.20
N GLN A 97 5.02 -8.78 18.46
CA GLN A 97 4.16 -9.91 18.76
C GLN A 97 3.24 -9.59 19.93
N LEU A 98 2.03 -10.13 19.87
CA LEU A 98 1.11 -10.08 21.00
C LEU A 98 1.44 -11.21 21.98
N ASN A 99 1.73 -10.85 23.24
CA ASN A 99 1.99 -11.78 24.32
C ASN A 99 1.18 -11.37 25.55
N ASN A 100 0.26 -12.22 26.00
CA ASN A 100 -0.58 -11.98 27.19
C ASN A 100 -1.27 -10.60 27.23
N GLY A 101 -1.76 -10.12 26.05
CA GLY A 101 -2.43 -8.82 25.96
C GLY A 101 -1.47 -7.61 25.89
N GLU A 102 -0.18 -7.84 25.75
CA GLU A 102 0.83 -6.82 25.51
C GLU A 102 1.52 -7.01 24.16
N LEU A 103 1.68 -5.93 23.41
CA LEU A 103 2.55 -5.90 22.24
C LEU A 103 3.98 -5.72 22.73
N ILE A 104 4.85 -6.65 22.34
CA ILE A 104 6.27 -6.64 22.66
C ILE A 104 7.09 -6.68 21.36
N ALA A 105 8.25 -6.03 21.37
CA ALA A 105 9.17 -6.03 20.23
C ALA A 105 9.90 -7.38 20.12
N LYS A 106 9.95 -7.95 18.91
CA LYS A 106 10.82 -9.08 18.56
C LYS A 106 12.24 -8.57 18.23
N PRO A 107 13.26 -9.44 18.17
CA PRO A 107 14.58 -9.05 17.70
C PRO A 107 14.47 -8.34 16.33
N PHE A 108 15.16 -7.21 16.19
CA PHE A 108 15.13 -6.44 14.95
C PHE A 108 15.82 -7.22 13.82
N PRO A 109 15.24 -7.35 12.62
CA PRO A 109 15.80 -8.17 11.56
C PRO A 109 17.09 -7.54 11.00
N GLU A 110 18.17 -8.30 10.94
CA GLU A 110 19.49 -7.83 10.48
C GLU A 110 19.46 -7.31 9.04
N TYR A 111 18.68 -7.93 8.15
CA TYR A 111 18.62 -7.54 6.74
C TYR A 111 17.98 -6.14 6.52
N TRP A 112 17.25 -5.58 7.49
CA TRP A 112 16.72 -4.22 7.41
C TRP A 112 17.83 -3.17 7.34
N SER A 113 19.03 -3.48 7.85
CA SER A 113 20.17 -2.57 7.83
C SER A 113 21.03 -2.67 6.55
N ASN A 114 20.89 -3.72 5.77
CA ASN A 114 21.78 -4.02 4.65
C ASN A 114 21.10 -4.43 3.35
N ASP A 115 19.80 -4.74 3.36
CA ASP A 115 19.02 -5.10 2.17
C ASP A 115 17.66 -4.42 2.15
N LEU A 116 17.65 -3.17 1.67
CA LEU A 116 16.40 -2.39 1.53
C LEU A 116 15.37 -3.12 0.65
N ARG A 117 15.82 -3.81 -0.40
CA ARG A 117 14.89 -4.49 -1.31
C ARG A 117 14.19 -5.65 -0.62
N ALA A 118 14.91 -6.48 0.12
CA ALA A 118 14.30 -7.57 0.90
C ALA A 118 13.34 -7.00 1.94
N THR A 119 13.70 -5.88 2.58
CA THR A 119 12.84 -5.17 3.52
C THR A 119 11.53 -4.73 2.85
N LEU A 120 11.57 -4.07 1.69
CA LEU A 120 10.37 -3.61 0.98
C LEU A 120 9.46 -4.78 0.54
N ILE A 121 10.05 -5.90 0.11
CA ILE A 121 9.28 -7.11 -0.23
C ILE A 121 8.57 -7.68 0.99
N GLN A 122 9.25 -7.75 2.13
CA GLN A 122 8.65 -8.20 3.37
C GLN A 122 7.53 -7.27 3.83
N LEU A 123 7.76 -5.95 3.77
CA LEU A 123 6.74 -4.96 4.09
C LEU A 123 5.50 -5.16 3.23
N TRP A 124 5.67 -5.33 1.92
CA TRP A 124 4.54 -5.63 1.05
C TRP A 124 3.80 -6.90 1.49
N SER A 125 4.51 -7.97 1.79
CA SER A 125 3.87 -9.23 2.22
C SER A 125 3.09 -9.07 3.52
N GLY A 126 3.63 -8.37 4.51
CA GLY A 126 2.94 -8.07 5.78
C GLY A 126 1.75 -7.14 5.61
N LEU A 127 1.81 -6.22 4.63
CA LEU A 127 0.72 -5.28 4.35
C LEU A 127 -0.62 -6.00 4.07
N LEU A 128 -0.56 -7.15 3.39
CA LEU A 128 -1.74 -7.94 3.04
C LEU A 128 -2.43 -8.60 4.24
N ALA A 129 -1.81 -8.58 5.41
CA ALA A 129 -2.39 -9.07 6.67
C ALA A 129 -2.96 -7.93 7.56
N VAL A 130 -2.91 -6.68 7.11
CA VAL A 130 -3.46 -5.53 7.85
C VAL A 130 -4.96 -5.43 7.61
N GLU A 131 -5.76 -6.08 8.46
CA GLU A 131 -7.23 -6.16 8.31
C GLU A 131 -7.99 -4.99 8.96
N SER A 132 -7.40 -4.37 9.98
CA SER A 132 -8.09 -3.38 10.83
C SER A 132 -7.79 -1.94 10.45
N TRP A 133 -7.49 -1.67 9.18
CA TRP A 133 -7.20 -0.33 8.69
C TRP A 133 -7.72 -0.13 7.25
N ASP A 134 -7.99 1.14 6.91
CA ASP A 134 -8.52 1.52 5.60
C ASP A 134 -7.93 2.87 5.15
N PRO A 135 -7.52 3.03 3.88
CA PRO A 135 -6.90 4.27 3.38
C PRO A 135 -7.74 5.54 3.52
N LEU A 136 -9.06 5.43 3.66
CA LEU A 136 -9.95 6.58 3.84
C LEU A 136 -10.37 6.80 5.29
N ARG A 137 -10.61 5.69 6.01
CA ARG A 137 -11.24 5.73 7.34
C ARG A 137 -10.24 5.63 8.48
N GLY A 138 -9.01 5.16 8.20
CA GLY A 138 -8.02 4.89 9.23
C GLY A 138 -8.27 3.58 9.95
N TYR A 139 -8.01 3.55 11.25
CA TYR A 139 -8.19 2.36 12.09
C TYR A 139 -9.66 1.97 12.22
N LEU A 140 -9.93 0.70 11.98
CA LEU A 140 -11.26 0.12 12.06
C LEU A 140 -11.36 -0.74 13.31
N VAL A 141 -12.22 -0.34 14.24
CA VAL A 141 -12.58 -1.20 15.37
C VAL A 141 -13.48 -2.32 14.82
N PRO A 142 -13.09 -3.59 14.95
CA PRO A 142 -13.93 -4.68 14.49
C PRO A 142 -15.30 -4.63 15.20
N ALA A 143 -16.37 -4.39 14.46
CA ALA A 143 -17.73 -4.43 14.98
C ALA A 143 -18.43 -5.70 14.50
N VAL A 144 -19.25 -6.29 15.37
CA VAL A 144 -20.02 -7.49 15.03
C VAL A 144 -21.02 -7.16 13.92
N GLY A 145 -20.91 -7.87 12.79
CA GLY A 145 -21.81 -7.69 11.64
C GLY A 145 -21.35 -6.63 10.62
N GLU A 146 -20.28 -5.90 10.86
CA GLU A 146 -19.67 -5.07 9.82
C GLU A 146 -18.76 -5.91 8.89
N PRO A 147 -18.80 -5.65 7.57
CA PRO A 147 -17.90 -6.32 6.66
C PRO A 147 -16.45 -5.90 6.96
N PRO A 148 -15.48 -6.80 6.81
CA PRO A 148 -14.07 -6.48 6.99
C PRO A 148 -13.62 -5.40 6.01
N SER A 149 -12.51 -4.72 6.32
CA SER A 149 -11.89 -3.80 5.37
C SER A 149 -11.59 -4.52 4.05
N PRO A 150 -11.90 -3.92 2.90
CA PRO A 150 -11.50 -4.48 1.60
C PRO A 150 -10.00 -4.37 1.36
N PHE A 151 -9.26 -3.66 2.22
CA PHE A 151 -7.84 -3.31 2.01
C PHE A 151 -6.94 -4.52 1.72
N PRO A 152 -6.98 -5.63 2.49
CA PRO A 152 -6.09 -6.78 2.26
C PRO A 152 -6.27 -7.46 0.91
N THR A 153 -7.47 -7.39 0.34
CA THR A 153 -7.80 -8.04 -0.93
C THR A 153 -7.80 -7.07 -2.12
N ALA A 154 -8.23 -5.84 -1.92
CA ALA A 154 -8.26 -4.82 -2.96
C ALA A 154 -6.86 -4.36 -3.38
N ALA A 155 -5.94 -4.19 -2.42
CA ALA A 155 -4.57 -3.76 -2.69
C ALA A 155 -3.83 -4.68 -3.69
N PRO A 156 -3.76 -6.01 -3.49
CA PRO A 156 -3.12 -6.90 -4.47
C PRO A 156 -3.87 -6.95 -5.80
N MET A 157 -5.21 -6.86 -5.82
CA MET A 157 -5.98 -6.82 -7.06
C MET A 157 -5.60 -5.62 -7.94
N ILE A 158 -5.44 -4.45 -7.34
CA ILE A 158 -4.99 -3.24 -8.05
C ILE A 158 -3.58 -3.43 -8.61
N MET A 159 -2.65 -3.94 -7.82
CA MET A 159 -1.27 -4.15 -8.27
C MET A 159 -1.19 -5.18 -9.40
N LEU A 160 -1.99 -6.25 -9.35
CA LEU A 160 -2.10 -7.23 -10.43
C LEU A 160 -2.75 -6.65 -11.68
N LEU A 161 -3.76 -5.77 -11.54
CA LEU A 161 -4.33 -5.05 -12.67
C LEU A 161 -3.28 -4.17 -13.35
N LEU A 162 -2.51 -3.39 -12.58
CA LEU A 162 -1.41 -2.57 -13.10
C LEU A 162 -0.32 -3.41 -13.79
N ALA A 163 -0.08 -4.63 -13.30
CA ALA A 163 0.88 -5.55 -13.91
C ALA A 163 0.47 -6.05 -15.29
N ARG A 164 -0.81 -6.00 -15.61
CA ARG A 164 -1.36 -6.38 -16.92
C ARG A 164 -1.39 -5.22 -17.93
N CYS A 165 -1.20 -3.99 -17.47
CA CYS A 165 -1.09 -2.83 -18.36
C CYS A 165 0.24 -2.86 -19.12
N ASP A 166 0.26 -2.19 -20.29
CA ASP A 166 1.52 -1.98 -21.02
C ASP A 166 2.58 -1.39 -20.08
N PRO A 167 3.79 -1.96 -20.05
CA PRO A 167 4.89 -1.43 -19.27
C PRO A 167 5.19 0.07 -19.46
N LYS A 168 4.85 0.62 -20.61
CA LYS A 168 5.08 2.02 -20.95
C LYS A 168 3.86 2.90 -20.67
N ALA A 169 2.70 2.31 -20.43
CA ALA A 169 1.46 3.05 -20.17
C ALA A 169 1.52 3.78 -18.82
N TRP A 170 1.08 5.01 -18.82
CA TRP A 170 0.87 5.82 -17.64
C TRP A 170 -0.63 6.00 -17.43
N ILE A 171 -1.09 5.84 -16.20
CA ILE A 171 -2.49 5.95 -15.84
C ILE A 171 -2.69 6.98 -14.73
N GLU A 172 -3.89 7.55 -14.60
CA GLU A 172 -4.25 8.32 -13.41
C GLU A 172 -4.43 7.35 -12.23
N PRO A 173 -3.92 7.68 -11.02
CA PRO A 173 -3.99 6.78 -9.86
C PRO A 173 -5.41 6.32 -9.50
N GLY A 174 -6.43 7.12 -9.79
CA GLY A 174 -7.83 6.78 -9.52
C GLY A 174 -8.52 5.88 -10.55
N GLU A 175 -7.93 5.68 -11.74
CA GLU A 175 -8.56 4.89 -12.82
C GLU A 175 -8.88 3.43 -12.44
N PRO A 176 -8.02 2.70 -11.71
CA PRO A 176 -8.31 1.31 -11.35
C PRO A 176 -9.57 1.13 -10.50
N SER A 177 -10.11 2.21 -9.92
CA SER A 177 -11.29 2.15 -9.06
C SER A 177 -12.55 1.65 -9.78
N GLY A 178 -12.73 1.98 -11.07
CA GLY A 178 -13.86 1.50 -11.87
C GLY A 178 -13.85 -0.02 -12.03
N TRP A 179 -12.69 -0.56 -12.39
CA TRP A 179 -12.52 -2.00 -12.50
C TRP A 179 -12.70 -2.71 -11.16
N LEU A 180 -12.15 -2.15 -10.08
CA LEU A 180 -12.29 -2.70 -8.74
C LEU A 180 -13.76 -2.73 -8.28
N TRP A 181 -14.53 -1.69 -8.64
CA TRP A 181 -15.96 -1.63 -8.36
C TRP A 181 -16.74 -2.81 -8.99
N GLU A 182 -16.40 -3.18 -10.19
CA GLU A 182 -17.07 -4.24 -10.93
C GLU A 182 -16.65 -5.65 -10.50
N HIS A 183 -15.42 -5.81 -9.99
CA HIS A 183 -14.81 -7.13 -9.79
C HIS A 183 -14.54 -7.49 -8.33
N HIS A 184 -14.54 -6.53 -7.40
CA HIS A 184 -14.29 -6.82 -5.98
C HIS A 184 -15.59 -7.11 -5.24
N PRO A 185 -15.75 -8.31 -4.62
CA PRO A 185 -17.03 -8.74 -4.07
C PRO A 185 -17.59 -7.87 -2.96
N SER A 186 -16.72 -7.23 -2.17
CA SER A 186 -17.12 -6.39 -1.03
C SER A 186 -17.20 -4.89 -1.34
N TRP A 187 -16.90 -4.46 -2.57
CA TRP A 187 -16.80 -3.05 -2.91
C TRP A 187 -18.16 -2.41 -3.21
N ALA A 188 -18.99 -3.12 -3.98
CA ALA A 188 -20.26 -2.61 -4.49
C ALA A 188 -21.37 -2.48 -3.42
N GLY A 189 -21.27 -3.19 -2.30
CA GLY A 189 -22.35 -3.29 -1.31
C GLY A 189 -22.42 -2.19 -0.26
N GLN A 190 -21.46 -1.26 -0.21
CA GLN A 190 -21.27 -0.39 0.95
C GLN A 190 -21.78 1.05 0.80
N LEU A 191 -22.11 1.53 -0.41
CA LEU A 191 -22.44 2.95 -0.65
C LEU A 191 -23.42 3.15 -1.82
N PRO A 192 -24.20 4.24 -1.86
CA PRO A 192 -24.91 4.68 -3.06
C PRO A 192 -23.93 4.88 -4.23
N ALA A 193 -24.32 4.48 -5.44
CA ALA A 193 -23.42 4.34 -6.59
C ALA A 193 -22.55 5.57 -6.89
N ASP A 194 -23.11 6.78 -6.83
CA ASP A 194 -22.36 8.02 -7.14
C ASP A 194 -21.34 8.39 -6.04
N ALA A 195 -21.74 8.24 -4.77
CA ALA A 195 -20.84 8.48 -3.63
C ALA A 195 -19.73 7.41 -3.58
N ALA A 196 -20.06 6.18 -3.93
CA ALA A 196 -19.15 5.07 -3.96
C ALA A 196 -18.06 5.23 -5.03
N LYS A 197 -18.39 5.72 -6.22
CA LYS A 197 -17.43 5.92 -7.30
C LYS A 197 -16.33 6.93 -6.93
N ASN A 198 -16.70 8.07 -6.35
CA ASN A 198 -15.75 9.10 -5.92
C ASN A 198 -14.89 8.62 -4.74
N ARG A 199 -15.48 7.96 -3.75
CA ARG A 199 -14.74 7.38 -2.61
C ARG A 199 -13.83 6.24 -3.04
N GLY A 200 -14.27 5.41 -3.99
CA GLY A 200 -13.44 4.37 -4.57
C GLY A 200 -12.20 4.94 -5.25
N ARG A 201 -12.36 6.01 -6.04
CA ARG A 201 -11.25 6.73 -6.67
C ARG A 201 -10.26 7.25 -5.64
N GLU A 202 -10.74 7.98 -4.63
CA GLU A 202 -9.91 8.52 -3.56
C GLU A 202 -9.19 7.42 -2.77
N TRP A 203 -9.87 6.29 -2.50
CA TRP A 203 -9.28 5.14 -1.83
C TRP A 203 -8.09 4.57 -2.61
N VAL A 204 -8.27 4.35 -3.92
CA VAL A 204 -7.22 3.84 -4.80
C VAL A 204 -6.06 4.83 -4.90
N GLU A 205 -6.34 6.12 -5.05
CA GLU A 205 -5.32 7.18 -5.07
C GLU A 205 -4.49 7.18 -3.77
N ARG A 206 -5.13 7.11 -2.60
CA ARG A 206 -4.43 7.07 -1.31
C ARG A 206 -3.58 5.81 -1.16
N PHE A 207 -4.09 4.66 -1.58
CA PHE A 207 -3.31 3.42 -1.58
C PHE A 207 -2.10 3.52 -2.50
N LEU A 208 -2.29 3.91 -3.75
CA LEU A 208 -1.21 3.96 -4.73
C LEU A 208 -0.16 5.02 -4.39
N LEU A 209 -0.58 6.23 -4.04
CA LEU A 209 0.33 7.35 -3.80
C LEU A 209 0.85 7.41 -2.36
N GLY A 210 0.09 6.91 -1.37
CA GLY A 210 0.48 6.94 0.04
C GLY A 210 1.16 5.68 0.55
N ILE A 211 0.98 4.53 -0.12
CA ILE A 211 1.56 3.25 0.32
C ILE A 211 2.45 2.64 -0.76
N ALA A 212 1.91 2.38 -1.95
CA ALA A 212 2.65 1.66 -2.99
C ALA A 212 3.82 2.49 -3.56
N TYR A 213 3.66 3.80 -3.73
CA TYR A 213 4.73 4.68 -4.17
C TYR A 213 5.90 4.75 -3.18
N PRO A 214 5.68 5.02 -1.86
CA PRO A 214 6.77 4.98 -0.88
C PRO A 214 7.45 3.61 -0.72
N LEU A 215 6.78 2.51 -1.11
CA LEU A 215 7.38 1.17 -1.19
C LEU A 215 8.18 0.93 -2.47
N GLN A 216 8.43 1.95 -3.27
CA GLN A 216 9.08 1.82 -4.59
C GLN A 216 8.34 0.91 -5.58
N LEU A 217 7.06 0.61 -5.38
CA LEU A 217 6.29 -0.24 -6.29
C LEU A 217 5.82 0.52 -7.54
N LEU A 218 5.80 1.86 -7.45
CA LEU A 218 5.35 2.75 -8.52
C LEU A 218 6.42 3.78 -8.88
N GLU A 219 6.42 4.15 -10.15
CA GLU A 219 6.94 5.41 -10.65
C GLU A 219 5.78 6.39 -10.80
N VAL A 220 6.01 7.66 -10.50
CA VAL A 220 5.02 8.72 -10.64
C VAL A 220 5.58 9.83 -11.53
N SER A 221 4.72 10.43 -12.34
CA SER A 221 5.07 11.60 -13.13
C SER A 221 4.00 12.68 -12.96
N ARG A 222 4.41 13.92 -13.03
CA ARG A 222 3.48 15.06 -12.97
C ARG A 222 3.28 15.62 -14.37
N HIS A 223 2.06 15.50 -14.87
CA HIS A 223 1.67 16.07 -16.16
C HIS A 223 0.69 17.22 -15.94
N SER A 224 1.15 18.46 -16.16
CA SER A 224 0.37 19.65 -15.83
C SER A 224 -0.07 19.66 -14.35
N SER A 225 -1.36 19.53 -14.06
CA SER A 225 -1.91 19.45 -12.69
C SER A 225 -2.23 18.03 -12.23
N ARG A 226 -2.00 16.99 -13.08
CA ARG A 226 -2.36 15.61 -12.80
C ARG A 226 -1.14 14.79 -12.43
N LEU A 227 -1.33 13.81 -11.56
CA LEU A 227 -0.36 12.77 -11.29
C LEU A 227 -0.69 11.56 -12.17
N LEU A 228 0.33 10.99 -12.77
CA LEU A 228 0.26 9.74 -13.51
C LEU A 228 1.17 8.73 -12.84
N CYS A 229 0.80 7.47 -12.83
CA CYS A 229 1.60 6.41 -12.25
C CYS A 229 1.69 5.19 -13.15
N ARG A 230 2.73 4.39 -12.92
CA ARG A 230 2.92 3.05 -13.51
C ARG A 230 3.72 2.19 -12.54
N LEU A 231 3.74 0.87 -12.77
CA LEU A 231 4.62 0.01 -11.98
C LEU A 231 6.09 0.34 -12.22
N SER A 232 6.83 0.47 -11.14
CA SER A 232 8.29 0.57 -11.15
C SER A 232 8.93 -0.76 -11.61
N PRO A 233 10.24 -0.79 -11.86
CA PRO A 233 10.97 -2.06 -12.06
C PRO A 233 10.84 -3.05 -10.91
N LEU A 234 10.77 -2.57 -9.65
CA LEU A 234 10.50 -3.44 -8.49
C LEU A 234 9.08 -3.97 -8.51
N GLY A 235 8.09 -3.09 -8.70
CA GLY A 235 6.68 -3.48 -8.79
C GLY A 235 6.44 -4.51 -9.89
N ARG A 236 7.03 -4.34 -11.06
CA ARG A 236 6.91 -5.32 -12.16
C ARG A 236 7.48 -6.68 -11.79
N ARG A 237 8.65 -6.73 -11.16
CA ARG A 237 9.24 -8.01 -10.72
C ARG A 237 8.37 -8.75 -9.72
N LEU A 238 7.66 -8.01 -8.86
CA LEU A 238 6.78 -8.63 -7.85
C LEU A 238 5.45 -9.11 -8.44
N PHE A 239 4.87 -8.38 -9.40
CA PHE A 239 3.50 -8.63 -9.85
C PHE A 239 3.37 -9.18 -11.26
N ALA A 240 4.28 -8.84 -12.20
CA ALA A 240 4.21 -9.34 -13.57
C ALA A 240 4.94 -10.67 -13.78
N GLY A 241 5.72 -11.12 -12.78
CA GLY A 241 6.64 -12.23 -12.95
C GLY A 241 7.84 -11.86 -13.83
N THR A 242 8.92 -12.59 -13.71
CA THR A 242 10.00 -12.54 -14.69
C THR A 242 9.56 -13.29 -15.93
N VAL A 243 9.11 -12.60 -16.97
CA VAL A 243 9.23 -13.14 -18.31
C VAL A 243 10.73 -13.11 -18.61
N GLU A 244 11.45 -14.15 -18.18
CA GLU A 244 12.76 -14.43 -18.72
C GLU A 244 12.54 -14.62 -20.24
N ALA A 245 12.93 -13.62 -21.03
CA ALA A 245 13.09 -13.81 -22.44
C ALA A 245 14.12 -14.95 -22.60
N THR A 246 13.63 -16.16 -22.84
CA THR A 246 14.48 -17.27 -23.26
C THR A 246 15.24 -16.76 -24.48
N PRO A 247 16.58 -16.63 -24.43
CA PRO A 247 17.33 -16.21 -25.60
C PRO A 247 17.00 -17.21 -26.72
N ALA A 248 16.45 -16.69 -27.83
CA ALA A 248 16.19 -17.49 -29.01
C ALA A 248 17.49 -18.22 -29.37
N ALA A 249 17.45 -19.55 -29.33
CA ALA A 249 18.54 -20.38 -29.78
C ALA A 249 18.88 -19.97 -31.20
N GLN A 250 20.09 -19.46 -31.40
CA GLN A 250 20.61 -19.19 -32.75
C GLN A 250 20.71 -20.55 -33.45
N PRO A 251 20.10 -20.72 -34.66
CA PRO A 251 20.31 -21.91 -35.45
C PRO A 251 21.74 -21.92 -35.96
N SER A 252 22.41 -23.02 -35.72
CA SER A 252 23.75 -23.38 -36.24
C SER A 252 23.76 -23.54 -37.74
#